data_5551bcb7b947753d1ec9a0987d91dc35
#
_entry.id   5551bcb7b947753d1ec9a0987d91dc35
#
_cell.length_a   1.000
_cell.length_b   1.000
_cell.length_c   1.000
_cell.angle_alpha   90.00
_cell.angle_beta   90.00
_cell.angle_gamma   90.00
#
_symmetry.space_group_name_H-M   'P 1'
#
loop_
_entity.id
_entity.type
_entity.pdbx_description
1 polymer ?
#
loop_
_entity_poly.entity_id
_entity_poly.type
_entity_poly.pdbx_seq_one_letter_code
_entity_poly.pdbx_strand_id
1 'polypeptide(L)'
;MFDFYSKRKIFIAIPLVIILIGIVFFFVNGGFVLDIQFQGGTLMQIELNDSDFDTNNPNADLVKAEEIITDIVDKRVTVRHTHSMAGSAEGGKRMDYLVVGVATGDEMLSDAEQGQIVSALKEEFNIKEDAQIDAEGVNASISKDLRSKGLLAVIIASILMLVYIWIRFNIMSGLLAGLTAVLALIHDITIMLSVYVIFGIPLNETFIAALLTILGYSINDTIVIYDRIREISKLSRKDTVEDLVNKSINQSLSRIISTSITTLMSVITVYIFASISGITSLKEFSFPIVVGVIAGTYSSIFIASPLWAGWKSSQQKKHISQKA
;
A
#
# COMPACT_ATOMS: atom_id res chain seq x y z
N MET A 1 -7.90 -24.11 22.66
CA MET A 1 -8.14 -23.83 21.23
C MET A 1 -8.96 -22.54 21.15
N PHE A 2 -8.50 -21.55 20.42
CA PHE A 2 -9.21 -20.27 20.30
C PHE A 2 -10.35 -20.39 19.30
N ASP A 3 -11.51 -19.77 19.59
CA ASP A 3 -12.70 -19.81 18.73
C ASP A 3 -12.75 -18.57 17.83
N PHE A 4 -12.22 -18.72 16.62
CA PHE A 4 -12.18 -17.66 15.60
C PHE A 4 -13.55 -17.42 14.96
N TYR A 5 -14.31 -18.49 14.75
CA TYR A 5 -15.57 -18.40 14.04
C TYR A 5 -16.66 -17.66 14.84
N SER A 6 -16.82 -17.98 16.13
CA SER A 6 -17.81 -17.30 16.98
C SER A 6 -17.52 -15.82 17.15
N LYS A 7 -16.24 -15.45 17.21
CA LYS A 7 -15.79 -14.05 17.37
C LYS A 7 -15.66 -13.29 16.07
N ARG A 8 -16.00 -13.87 14.91
CA ARG A 8 -15.80 -13.26 13.58
C ARG A 8 -16.38 -11.85 13.43
N LYS A 9 -17.53 -11.56 14.08
CA LYS A 9 -18.16 -10.22 14.01
C LYS A 9 -17.25 -9.14 14.63
N ILE A 10 -16.56 -9.45 15.73
CA ILE A 10 -15.63 -8.53 16.40
C ILE A 10 -14.41 -8.31 15.50
N PHE A 11 -13.85 -9.37 14.94
CA PHE A 11 -12.69 -9.27 14.06
C PHE A 11 -12.99 -8.58 12.73
N ILE A 12 -14.21 -8.68 12.20
CA ILE A 12 -14.61 -7.90 11.02
C ILE A 12 -14.82 -6.42 11.39
N ALA A 13 -15.28 -6.11 12.61
CA ALA A 13 -15.52 -4.73 13.05
C ALA A 13 -14.22 -3.93 13.21
N ILE A 14 -13.10 -4.54 13.63
CA ILE A 14 -11.83 -3.84 13.85
C ILE A 14 -11.32 -3.13 12.58
N PRO A 15 -11.12 -3.82 11.43
CA PRO A 15 -10.67 -3.15 10.22
C PRO A 15 -11.72 -2.19 9.65
N LEU A 16 -13.02 -2.41 9.90
CA LEU A 16 -14.06 -1.48 9.48
C LEU A 16 -13.88 -0.10 10.14
N VAL A 17 -13.39 -0.04 11.37
CA VAL A 17 -13.08 1.25 12.03
C VAL A 17 -11.97 1.97 11.29
N ILE A 18 -10.89 1.27 10.91
CA ILE A 18 -9.78 1.86 10.14
C ILE A 18 -10.28 2.36 8.79
N ILE A 19 -11.09 1.56 8.11
CA ILE A 19 -11.69 1.93 6.81
C ILE A 19 -12.60 3.15 6.95
N LEU A 20 -13.44 3.22 8.00
CA LEU A 20 -14.29 4.37 8.26
C LEU A 20 -13.46 5.64 8.51
N ILE A 21 -12.41 5.55 9.31
CA ILE A 21 -11.47 6.66 9.52
C ILE A 21 -10.85 7.06 8.17
N GLY A 22 -10.39 6.11 7.36
CA GLY A 22 -9.87 6.36 6.03
C GLY A 22 -10.88 7.08 5.12
N ILE A 23 -12.16 6.68 5.15
CA ILE A 23 -13.22 7.35 4.40
C ILE A 23 -13.42 8.80 4.87
N VAL A 24 -13.41 9.05 6.18
CA VAL A 24 -13.52 10.43 6.71
C VAL A 24 -12.35 11.28 6.21
N PHE A 25 -11.12 10.79 6.33
CA PHE A 25 -9.94 11.51 5.84
C PHE A 25 -9.93 11.68 4.33
N PHE A 26 -10.49 10.73 3.57
CA PHE A 26 -10.65 10.88 2.12
C PHE A 26 -11.50 12.11 1.75
N PHE A 27 -12.58 12.35 2.46
CA PHE A 27 -13.41 13.55 2.23
C PHE A 27 -12.77 14.82 2.78
N VAL A 28 -12.08 14.75 3.92
CA VAL A 28 -11.37 15.90 4.52
C VAL A 28 -10.22 16.37 3.62
N ASN A 29 -9.45 15.43 3.08
CA ASN A 29 -8.29 15.72 2.22
C ASN A 29 -8.68 15.99 0.75
N GLY A 30 -9.98 15.95 0.40
CA GLY A 30 -10.44 16.15 -0.99
C GLY A 30 -10.08 15.01 -1.94
N GLY A 31 -9.90 13.78 -1.44
CA GLY A 31 -9.60 12.58 -2.21
C GLY A 31 -8.23 11.96 -1.92
N PHE A 32 -7.76 11.08 -2.81
CA PHE A 32 -6.41 10.55 -2.74
C PHE A 32 -5.38 11.61 -3.14
N VAL A 33 -4.31 11.69 -2.39
CA VAL A 33 -3.12 12.43 -2.84
C VAL A 33 -2.44 11.56 -3.90
N LEU A 34 -2.38 12.04 -5.13
CA LEU A 34 -1.70 11.35 -6.22
C LEU A 34 -0.35 12.01 -6.45
N ASP A 35 0.67 11.21 -6.68
CA ASP A 35 1.98 11.71 -7.11
C ASP A 35 1.89 12.30 -8.53
N ILE A 36 2.85 13.15 -8.88
CA ILE A 36 2.94 13.77 -10.20
C ILE A 36 3.00 12.73 -11.32
N GLN A 37 3.58 11.57 -11.05
CA GLN A 37 3.60 10.44 -11.98
C GLN A 37 2.19 9.97 -12.38
N PHE A 38 1.17 10.22 -11.55
CA PHE A 38 -0.23 9.83 -11.79
C PHE A 38 -1.14 11.00 -12.16
N GLN A 39 -0.68 12.24 -11.99
CA GLN A 39 -1.44 13.43 -12.34
C GLN A 39 -0.95 14.13 -13.61
N GLY A 40 0.34 14.03 -13.89
CA GLY A 40 1.03 14.85 -14.86
C GLY A 40 1.39 16.23 -14.30
N GLY A 41 2.39 16.86 -14.88
CA GLY A 41 2.83 18.18 -14.47
C GLY A 41 4.34 18.36 -14.55
N THR A 42 4.91 19.19 -13.67
CA THR A 42 6.34 19.49 -13.65
C THR A 42 6.98 18.95 -12.36
N LEU A 43 8.06 18.21 -12.49
CA LEU A 43 8.93 17.77 -11.41
C LEU A 43 10.21 18.61 -11.45
N MET A 44 10.53 19.27 -10.34
CA MET A 44 11.78 20.01 -10.21
C MET A 44 12.62 19.39 -9.11
N GLN A 45 13.94 19.24 -9.36
CA GLN A 45 14.93 18.84 -8.38
C GLN A 45 15.89 19.99 -8.15
N ILE A 46 15.99 20.45 -6.92
CA ILE A 46 16.81 21.59 -6.52
C ILE A 46 17.85 21.12 -5.52
N GLU A 47 19.12 21.33 -5.83
CA GLU A 47 20.21 20.98 -4.93
C GLU A 47 20.21 21.87 -3.67
N LEU A 48 20.30 21.23 -2.49
CA LEU A 48 20.25 21.88 -1.18
C LEU A 48 21.63 22.03 -0.51
N ASN A 49 22.71 21.66 -1.20
CA ASN A 49 24.04 21.71 -0.62
C ASN A 49 24.41 23.14 -0.20
N ASP A 50 24.87 23.24 1.05
CA ASP A 50 25.28 24.54 1.66
C ASP A 50 24.09 25.56 1.73
N SER A 51 22.85 25.09 1.92
CA SER A 51 21.65 25.89 2.17
C SER A 51 21.29 25.91 3.67
N ASP A 52 20.35 26.79 4.05
CA ASP A 52 19.81 26.88 5.40
C ASP A 52 18.69 25.84 5.65
N PHE A 53 18.39 25.00 4.68
CA PHE A 53 17.41 23.93 4.78
C PHE A 53 17.88 22.84 5.77
N ASP A 54 17.06 22.52 6.80
CA ASP A 54 17.40 21.51 7.80
C ASP A 54 17.23 20.09 7.23
N THR A 55 18.28 19.56 6.62
CA THR A 55 18.29 18.20 6.06
C THR A 55 18.24 17.09 7.11
N ASN A 56 18.45 17.39 8.41
CA ASN A 56 18.36 16.41 9.49
C ASN A 56 16.93 16.31 10.05
N ASN A 57 16.15 17.41 10.02
CA ASN A 57 14.76 17.44 10.44
C ASN A 57 13.90 18.24 9.44
N PRO A 58 13.74 17.72 8.22
CA PRO A 58 13.21 18.50 7.09
C PRO A 58 11.73 18.85 7.18
N ASN A 59 10.96 18.27 8.11
CA ASN A 59 9.50 18.37 8.11
C ASN A 59 8.97 19.80 8.16
N ALA A 60 9.57 20.68 8.95
CA ALA A 60 9.15 22.08 9.06
C ALA A 60 9.45 22.84 7.77
N ASP A 61 10.62 22.64 7.19
CA ASP A 61 11.06 23.31 5.97
C ASP A 61 10.33 22.79 4.73
N LEU A 62 9.95 21.50 4.71
CA LEU A 62 9.10 20.95 3.68
C LEU A 62 7.71 21.58 3.65
N VAL A 63 7.08 21.76 4.82
CA VAL A 63 5.77 22.45 4.93
C VAL A 63 5.89 23.89 4.46
N LYS A 64 6.96 24.60 4.88
CA LYS A 64 7.20 25.99 4.48
C LYS A 64 7.44 26.10 2.97
N ALA A 65 8.22 25.21 2.38
CA ALA A 65 8.44 25.17 0.94
C ALA A 65 7.12 24.90 0.18
N GLU A 66 6.28 23.99 0.68
CA GLU A 66 4.97 23.69 0.08
C GLU A 66 4.04 24.90 0.12
N GLU A 67 3.99 25.64 1.23
CA GLU A 67 3.20 26.88 1.36
C GLU A 67 3.68 27.94 0.36
N ILE A 68 4.97 28.22 0.29
CA ILE A 68 5.55 29.20 -0.63
C ILE A 68 5.19 28.87 -2.08
N ILE A 69 5.34 27.62 -2.48
CA ILE A 69 5.08 27.22 -3.86
C ILE A 69 3.57 27.26 -4.17
N THR A 70 2.74 26.84 -3.22
CA THR A 70 1.27 26.87 -3.38
C THR A 70 0.76 28.29 -3.57
N ASP A 71 1.33 29.26 -2.84
CA ASP A 71 0.96 30.68 -2.98
C ASP A 71 1.35 31.26 -4.37
N ILE A 72 2.40 30.72 -5.00
CA ILE A 72 2.85 31.16 -6.32
C ILE A 72 1.97 30.60 -7.45
N VAL A 73 1.61 29.29 -7.36
CA VAL A 73 1.01 28.60 -8.53
C VAL A 73 -0.45 28.22 -8.37
N ASP A 74 -1.05 28.37 -7.18
CA ASP A 74 -2.45 27.99 -6.88
C ASP A 74 -2.83 26.59 -7.43
N LYS A 75 -1.89 25.64 -7.30
CA LYS A 75 -2.01 24.26 -7.77
C LYS A 75 -1.60 23.31 -6.68
N ARG A 76 -1.96 22.02 -6.81
CA ARG A 76 -1.51 21.02 -5.86
C ARG A 76 0.01 20.80 -6.00
N VAL A 77 0.70 20.96 -4.89
CA VAL A 77 2.15 20.82 -4.77
C VAL A 77 2.47 19.60 -3.92
N THR A 78 3.55 18.94 -4.21
CA THR A 78 4.16 17.92 -3.34
C THR A 78 5.63 18.25 -3.20
N VAL A 79 6.12 18.35 -1.95
CA VAL A 79 7.52 18.65 -1.67
C VAL A 79 8.14 17.50 -0.88
N ARG A 80 9.31 17.06 -1.31
CA ARG A 80 10.04 15.96 -0.66
C ARG A 80 11.52 16.27 -0.60
N HIS A 81 12.15 15.88 0.52
CA HIS A 81 13.59 15.87 0.64
C HIS A 81 14.14 14.50 0.25
N THR A 82 15.17 14.48 -0.57
CA THR A 82 15.91 13.25 -0.94
C THR A 82 17.40 13.54 -0.98
N HIS A 83 18.22 12.52 -0.87
CA HIS A 83 19.65 12.65 -1.07
C HIS A 83 20.18 11.57 -2.02
N SER A 84 21.17 11.96 -2.81
CA SER A 84 21.87 11.05 -3.70
C SER A 84 23.13 10.53 -3.02
N MET A 85 23.37 9.21 -3.15
CA MET A 85 24.61 8.55 -2.75
C MET A 85 25.57 8.42 -3.94
N ALA A 86 25.34 9.11 -5.04
CA ALA A 86 26.18 9.07 -6.22
C ALA A 86 27.60 9.54 -5.86
N GLY A 87 28.57 8.64 -5.94
CA GLY A 87 29.97 8.92 -5.59
C GLY A 87 30.46 8.38 -4.24
N SER A 88 29.62 7.76 -3.44
CA SER A 88 30.04 7.21 -2.14
C SER A 88 31.03 6.05 -2.21
N ALA A 89 31.26 5.44 -3.39
CA ALA A 89 32.27 4.38 -3.58
C ALA A 89 33.71 4.90 -3.49
N GLU A 90 33.96 6.21 -3.65
CA GLU A 90 35.29 6.82 -3.63
C GLU A 90 35.37 8.09 -2.75
N GLY A 91 34.53 8.21 -1.69
CA GLY A 91 34.54 9.40 -0.81
C GLY A 91 33.69 10.54 -1.35
N GLY A 92 32.67 10.25 -2.16
CA GLY A 92 31.75 11.26 -2.71
C GLY A 92 30.94 11.97 -1.62
N LYS A 93 30.74 13.28 -1.80
CA LYS A 93 29.93 14.12 -0.92
C LYS A 93 28.46 13.71 -1.05
N ARG A 94 27.76 13.52 0.07
CA ARG A 94 26.30 13.38 0.08
C ARG A 94 25.69 14.65 -0.53
N MET A 95 24.82 14.48 -1.50
CA MET A 95 24.10 15.57 -2.13
C MET A 95 22.62 15.49 -1.74
N ASP A 96 22.12 16.55 -1.13
CA ASP A 96 20.72 16.67 -0.70
C ASP A 96 19.94 17.47 -1.75
N TYR A 97 18.70 17.02 -2.04
CA TYR A 97 17.83 17.63 -3.04
C TYR A 97 16.45 17.87 -2.48
N LEU A 98 15.88 19.02 -2.83
CA LEU A 98 14.45 19.30 -2.69
C LEU A 98 13.76 18.88 -3.99
N VAL A 99 12.85 17.92 -3.90
CA VAL A 99 12.06 17.45 -5.03
C VAL A 99 10.69 18.08 -4.94
N VAL A 100 10.35 18.92 -5.89
CA VAL A 100 9.11 19.67 -5.99
C VAL A 100 8.29 19.12 -7.15
N GLY A 101 7.10 18.62 -6.88
CA GLY A 101 6.13 18.19 -7.88
C GLY A 101 4.94 19.15 -7.92
N VAL A 102 4.66 19.76 -9.07
CA VAL A 102 3.51 20.62 -9.27
C VAL A 102 2.56 19.99 -10.26
N ALA A 103 1.36 19.64 -9.82
CA ALA A 103 0.35 18.99 -10.64
C ALA A 103 -0.31 20.02 -11.59
N THR A 104 0.12 20.05 -12.83
CA THR A 104 -0.38 20.95 -13.87
C THR A 104 -1.21 20.24 -14.94
N GLY A 105 -1.33 18.91 -14.86
CA GLY A 105 -2.01 18.10 -15.86
C GLY A 105 -1.19 17.96 -17.16
N ASP A 106 -1.78 18.32 -18.30
CA ASP A 106 -1.14 18.19 -19.61
C ASP A 106 -0.12 19.31 -19.91
N GLU A 107 -0.15 20.40 -19.16
CA GLU A 107 0.73 21.54 -19.36
C GLU A 107 1.92 21.47 -18.39
N MET A 108 3.10 21.87 -18.85
CA MET A 108 4.23 22.11 -17.96
C MET A 108 4.10 23.50 -17.33
N LEU A 109 4.73 23.68 -16.18
CA LEU A 109 4.94 25.05 -15.65
C LEU A 109 5.71 25.85 -16.70
N SER A 110 5.28 27.10 -16.91
CA SER A 110 6.03 28.03 -17.75
C SER A 110 7.40 28.34 -17.13
N ASP A 111 8.36 28.71 -17.96
CA ASP A 111 9.71 29.10 -17.49
C ASP A 111 9.64 30.24 -16.47
N ALA A 112 8.64 31.12 -16.60
CA ALA A 112 8.43 32.22 -15.65
C ALA A 112 7.97 31.72 -14.28
N GLU A 113 6.99 30.78 -14.22
CA GLU A 113 6.54 30.18 -12.97
C GLU A 113 7.64 29.35 -12.31
N GLN A 114 8.39 28.56 -13.09
CA GLN A 114 9.54 27.81 -12.58
C GLN A 114 10.59 28.76 -11.98
N GLY A 115 10.91 29.85 -12.69
CA GLY A 115 11.83 30.87 -12.21
C GLY A 115 11.38 31.55 -10.91
N GLN A 116 10.07 31.82 -10.77
CA GLN A 116 9.52 32.41 -9.55
C GLN A 116 9.63 31.44 -8.35
N ILE A 117 9.28 30.16 -8.55
CA ILE A 117 9.39 29.12 -7.52
C ILE A 117 10.85 29.00 -7.08
N VAL A 118 11.77 28.86 -8.03
CA VAL A 118 13.18 28.72 -7.75
C VAL A 118 13.74 29.91 -7.00
N SER A 119 13.37 31.14 -7.43
CA SER A 119 13.83 32.37 -6.78
C SER A 119 13.31 32.48 -5.35
N ALA A 120 12.05 32.18 -5.11
CA ALA A 120 11.46 32.21 -3.78
C ALA A 120 12.09 31.17 -2.83
N LEU A 121 12.34 29.97 -3.33
CA LEU A 121 13.02 28.92 -2.54
C LEU A 121 14.49 29.26 -2.27
N LYS A 122 15.20 29.86 -3.23
CA LYS A 122 16.58 30.31 -3.06
C LYS A 122 16.66 31.41 -2.00
N GLU A 123 15.75 32.37 -2.02
CA GLU A 123 15.68 33.45 -1.03
C GLU A 123 15.37 32.93 0.37
N GLU A 124 14.38 32.03 0.49
CA GLU A 124 13.94 31.52 1.77
C GLU A 124 14.96 30.60 2.45
N PHE A 125 15.56 29.69 1.69
CA PHE A 125 16.50 28.69 2.22
C PHE A 125 17.97 29.02 1.93
N ASN A 126 18.26 30.22 1.49
CA ASN A 126 19.62 30.68 1.17
C ASN A 126 20.38 29.70 0.27
N ILE A 127 19.68 29.15 -0.74
CA ILE A 127 20.26 28.20 -1.69
C ILE A 127 21.22 28.95 -2.63
N LYS A 128 22.35 28.36 -2.90
CA LYS A 128 23.39 28.97 -3.74
C LYS A 128 22.87 29.28 -5.15
N GLU A 129 23.38 30.35 -5.76
CA GLU A 129 23.06 30.75 -7.12
C GLU A 129 23.44 29.68 -8.17
N ASP A 130 24.53 28.94 -7.94
CA ASP A 130 25.07 27.89 -8.79
C ASP A 130 24.49 26.48 -8.47
N ALA A 131 23.51 26.39 -7.57
CA ALA A 131 22.84 25.13 -7.25
C ALA A 131 22.22 24.50 -8.50
N GLN A 132 22.43 23.20 -8.67
CA GLN A 132 21.91 22.46 -9.80
C GLN A 132 20.38 22.37 -9.69
N ILE A 133 19.69 22.70 -10.78
CA ILE A 133 18.24 22.64 -10.87
C ILE A 133 17.88 21.88 -12.14
N ASP A 134 17.22 20.75 -11.95
CA ASP A 134 16.69 19.95 -13.04
C ASP A 134 15.16 20.03 -13.02
N ALA A 135 14.54 20.35 -14.15
CA ALA A 135 13.09 20.38 -14.31
C ALA A 135 12.65 19.44 -15.44
N GLU A 136 11.80 18.50 -15.08
CA GLU A 136 11.25 17.51 -16.02
C GLU A 136 9.73 17.61 -16.09
N GLY A 137 9.20 17.57 -17.31
CA GLY A 137 7.77 17.48 -17.54
C GLY A 137 7.27 16.04 -17.52
N VAL A 138 6.28 15.76 -16.70
CA VAL A 138 5.57 14.48 -16.67
C VAL A 138 4.28 14.61 -17.46
N ASN A 139 4.21 13.96 -18.62
CA ASN A 139 3.06 14.04 -19.51
C ASN A 139 1.84 13.35 -18.90
N ALA A 140 0.70 14.05 -18.77
CA ALA A 140 -0.52 13.51 -18.19
C ALA A 140 -1.10 12.33 -18.98
N SER A 141 -0.84 12.24 -20.30
CA SER A 141 -1.24 11.08 -21.09
C SER A 141 -0.51 9.81 -20.61
N ILE A 142 0.81 9.91 -20.35
CA ILE A 142 1.61 8.81 -19.80
C ILE A 142 1.14 8.46 -18.39
N SER A 143 0.88 9.47 -17.55
CA SER A 143 0.36 9.32 -16.19
C SER A 143 -0.99 8.59 -16.15
N LYS A 144 -1.91 8.95 -17.04
CA LYS A 144 -3.21 8.28 -17.19
C LYS A 144 -3.05 6.83 -17.64
N ASP A 145 -2.16 6.57 -18.59
CA ASP A 145 -1.87 5.23 -19.09
C ASP A 145 -1.25 4.35 -17.99
N LEU A 146 -0.27 4.86 -17.25
CA LEU A 146 0.36 4.19 -16.13
C LEU A 146 -0.65 3.80 -15.04
N ARG A 147 -1.50 4.74 -14.63
CA ARG A 147 -2.57 4.50 -13.65
C ARG A 147 -3.57 3.45 -14.14
N SER A 148 -4.01 3.55 -15.41
CA SER A 148 -4.95 2.60 -16.01
C SER A 148 -4.37 1.20 -16.11
N LYS A 149 -3.12 1.07 -16.57
CA LYS A 149 -2.42 -0.22 -16.66
C LYS A 149 -2.13 -0.81 -15.29
N GLY A 150 -1.78 0.02 -14.30
CA GLY A 150 -1.60 -0.42 -12.92
C GLY A 150 -2.88 -1.01 -12.32
N LEU A 151 -4.01 -0.31 -12.47
CA LEU A 151 -5.31 -0.81 -12.03
C LEU A 151 -5.70 -2.11 -12.76
N LEU A 152 -5.49 -2.17 -14.07
CA LEU A 152 -5.74 -3.37 -14.87
C LEU A 152 -4.89 -4.57 -14.38
N ALA A 153 -3.62 -4.34 -14.05
CA ALA A 153 -2.74 -5.38 -13.50
C ALA A 153 -3.28 -5.95 -12.17
N VAL A 154 -3.77 -5.10 -11.27
CA VAL A 154 -4.40 -5.52 -10.00
C VAL A 154 -5.65 -6.37 -10.25
N ILE A 155 -6.50 -5.96 -11.20
CA ILE A 155 -7.71 -6.70 -11.56
C ILE A 155 -7.36 -8.06 -12.15
N ILE A 156 -6.42 -8.11 -13.11
CA ILE A 156 -5.96 -9.36 -13.73
C ILE A 156 -5.36 -10.29 -12.67
N ALA A 157 -4.49 -9.79 -11.81
CA ALA A 157 -3.90 -10.58 -10.73
C ALA A 157 -4.98 -11.17 -9.81
N SER A 158 -5.97 -10.37 -9.40
CA SER A 158 -7.09 -10.83 -8.56
C SER A 158 -7.93 -11.93 -9.25
N ILE A 159 -8.19 -11.78 -10.54
CA ILE A 159 -8.91 -12.81 -11.33
C ILE A 159 -8.10 -14.10 -11.43
N LEU A 160 -6.82 -14.02 -11.73
CA LEU A 160 -5.93 -15.18 -11.81
C LEU A 160 -5.85 -15.91 -10.47
N MET A 161 -5.78 -15.19 -9.36
CA MET A 161 -5.81 -15.76 -8.00
C MET A 161 -7.13 -16.44 -7.69
N LEU A 162 -8.27 -15.85 -8.07
CA LEU A 162 -9.59 -16.46 -7.93
C LEU A 162 -9.65 -17.79 -8.70
N VAL A 163 -9.23 -17.80 -9.97
CA VAL A 163 -9.22 -18.98 -10.82
C VAL A 163 -8.30 -20.06 -10.24
N TYR A 164 -7.11 -19.67 -9.78
CA TYR A 164 -6.17 -20.59 -9.15
C TYR A 164 -6.78 -21.27 -7.91
N ILE A 165 -7.38 -20.50 -7.00
CA ILE A 165 -8.02 -21.04 -5.79
C ILE A 165 -9.22 -21.89 -6.15
N TRP A 166 -10.04 -21.46 -7.10
CA TRP A 166 -11.19 -22.23 -7.56
C TRP A 166 -10.79 -23.64 -8.04
N ILE A 167 -9.78 -23.74 -8.87
CA ILE A 167 -9.26 -25.02 -9.38
C ILE A 167 -8.63 -25.82 -8.23
N ARG A 168 -7.79 -25.18 -7.42
CA ARG A 168 -6.98 -25.82 -6.36
C ARG A 168 -7.85 -26.40 -5.23
N PHE A 169 -8.98 -25.76 -4.91
CA PHE A 169 -9.86 -26.11 -3.80
C PHE A 169 -11.26 -26.57 -4.24
N ASN A 170 -11.38 -27.14 -5.43
CA ASN A 170 -12.67 -27.57 -5.98
C ASN A 170 -13.46 -28.49 -5.04
N ILE A 171 -12.77 -29.41 -4.32
CA ILE A 171 -13.39 -30.33 -3.33
C ILE A 171 -14.07 -29.58 -2.18
N MET A 172 -13.62 -28.39 -1.84
CA MET A 172 -14.13 -27.56 -0.72
C MET A 172 -15.16 -26.50 -1.16
N SER A 173 -15.83 -26.64 -2.29
CA SER A 173 -16.58 -25.58 -2.96
C SER A 173 -15.64 -24.46 -3.44
N GLY A 174 -14.75 -24.80 -4.35
CA GLY A 174 -13.62 -23.97 -4.80
C GLY A 174 -14.00 -22.54 -5.18
N LEU A 175 -15.14 -22.33 -5.87
CA LEU A 175 -15.62 -20.99 -6.20
C LEU A 175 -15.85 -20.14 -4.93
N LEU A 176 -16.45 -20.74 -3.90
CA LEU A 176 -16.70 -20.04 -2.63
C LEU A 176 -15.39 -19.71 -1.92
N ALA A 177 -14.43 -20.64 -1.92
CA ALA A 177 -13.11 -20.41 -1.37
C ALA A 177 -12.37 -19.27 -2.13
N GLY A 178 -12.47 -19.26 -3.46
CA GLY A 178 -11.92 -18.18 -4.28
C GLY A 178 -12.56 -16.83 -3.99
N LEU A 179 -13.89 -16.75 -3.92
CA LEU A 179 -14.60 -15.51 -3.62
C LEU A 179 -14.25 -14.94 -2.24
N THR A 180 -14.19 -15.79 -1.20
CA THR A 180 -13.84 -15.32 0.15
C THR A 180 -12.37 -14.89 0.25
N ALA A 181 -11.46 -15.51 -0.49
CA ALA A 181 -10.09 -15.07 -0.60
C ALA A 181 -9.97 -13.71 -1.32
N VAL A 182 -10.70 -13.51 -2.42
CA VAL A 182 -10.71 -12.20 -3.11
C VAL A 182 -11.32 -11.11 -2.23
N LEU A 183 -12.35 -11.40 -1.44
CA LEU A 183 -12.89 -10.44 -0.47
C LEU A 183 -11.83 -10.04 0.59
N ALA A 184 -11.00 -10.97 1.03
CA ALA A 184 -9.88 -10.66 1.91
C ALA A 184 -8.82 -9.78 1.21
N LEU A 185 -8.52 -10.03 -0.06
CA LEU A 185 -7.62 -9.17 -0.85
C LEU A 185 -8.17 -7.75 -1.02
N ILE A 186 -9.48 -7.61 -1.28
CA ILE A 186 -10.13 -6.29 -1.35
C ILE A 186 -10.01 -5.57 -0.01
N HIS A 187 -10.21 -6.28 1.10
CA HIS A 187 -9.98 -5.73 2.43
C HIS A 187 -8.54 -5.22 2.58
N ASP A 188 -7.53 -6.02 2.20
CA ASP A 188 -6.12 -5.66 2.34
C ASP A 188 -5.78 -4.40 1.53
N ILE A 189 -6.23 -4.32 0.28
CA ILE A 189 -6.11 -3.14 -0.56
C ILE A 189 -6.76 -1.92 0.11
N THR A 190 -7.98 -2.10 0.64
CA THR A 190 -8.73 -1.00 1.27
C THR A 190 -8.03 -0.49 2.53
N ILE A 191 -7.45 -1.37 3.35
CA ILE A 191 -6.64 -0.97 4.52
C ILE A 191 -5.39 -0.21 4.08
N MET A 192 -4.65 -0.69 3.07
CA MET A 192 -3.47 0.00 2.55
C MET A 192 -3.83 1.40 2.05
N LEU A 193 -4.90 1.54 1.26
CA LEU A 193 -5.40 2.83 0.78
C LEU A 193 -5.87 3.74 1.93
N SER A 194 -6.55 3.18 2.95
CA SER A 194 -6.98 3.94 4.12
C SER A 194 -5.80 4.53 4.89
N VAL A 195 -4.73 3.74 5.10
CA VAL A 195 -3.50 4.21 5.74
C VAL A 195 -2.87 5.35 4.93
N TYR A 196 -2.80 5.23 3.61
CA TYR A 196 -2.24 6.27 2.74
C TYR A 196 -3.02 7.58 2.83
N VAL A 197 -4.35 7.50 2.83
CA VAL A 197 -5.22 8.68 2.96
C VAL A 197 -5.10 9.32 4.34
N ILE A 198 -5.07 8.51 5.41
CA ILE A 198 -4.96 9.02 6.79
C ILE A 198 -3.65 9.79 6.99
N PHE A 199 -2.54 9.30 6.43
CA PHE A 199 -1.23 9.93 6.56
C PHE A 199 -0.91 10.93 5.44
N GLY A 200 -1.83 11.17 4.50
CA GLY A 200 -1.61 12.08 3.37
C GLY A 200 -0.47 11.64 2.43
N ILE A 201 -0.16 10.34 2.38
CA ILE A 201 0.96 9.83 1.57
C ILE A 201 0.51 9.77 0.10
N PRO A 202 1.30 10.32 -0.85
CA PRO A 202 0.95 10.28 -2.26
C PRO A 202 1.03 8.86 -2.82
N LEU A 203 0.03 8.51 -3.64
CA LEU A 203 0.02 7.27 -4.40
C LEU A 203 0.89 7.43 -5.64
N ASN A 204 1.82 6.50 -5.84
CA ASN A 204 2.76 6.46 -6.96
C ASN A 204 2.83 5.05 -7.57
N GLU A 205 3.67 4.86 -8.58
CA GLU A 205 3.89 3.56 -9.22
C GLU A 205 4.45 2.50 -8.27
N THR A 206 5.28 2.94 -7.32
CA THR A 206 5.87 2.08 -6.29
C THR A 206 4.81 1.47 -5.38
N PHE A 207 3.76 2.23 -5.06
CA PHE A 207 2.60 1.71 -4.34
C PHE A 207 1.89 0.58 -5.10
N ILE A 208 1.72 0.70 -6.42
CA ILE A 208 1.10 -0.37 -7.24
C ILE A 208 1.97 -1.63 -7.21
N ALA A 209 3.29 -1.47 -7.33
CA ALA A 209 4.23 -2.60 -7.27
C ALA A 209 4.18 -3.31 -5.89
N ALA A 210 4.14 -2.53 -4.81
CA ALA A 210 3.97 -3.06 -3.46
C ALA A 210 2.62 -3.76 -3.28
N LEU A 211 1.54 -3.19 -3.82
CA LEU A 211 0.20 -3.77 -3.76
C LEU A 211 0.15 -5.14 -4.47
N LEU A 212 0.70 -5.25 -5.69
CA LEU A 212 0.78 -6.53 -6.41
C LEU A 212 1.60 -7.56 -5.64
N THR A 213 2.67 -7.15 -4.98
CA THR A 213 3.50 -8.01 -4.12
C THR A 213 2.68 -8.54 -2.94
N ILE A 214 1.90 -7.67 -2.27
CA ILE A 214 1.07 -8.03 -1.13
C ILE A 214 -0.09 -8.93 -1.52
N LEU A 215 -0.68 -8.76 -2.70
CA LEU A 215 -1.70 -9.70 -3.18
C LEU A 215 -1.17 -11.13 -3.21
N GLY A 216 0.05 -11.32 -3.72
CA GLY A 216 0.70 -12.65 -3.73
C GLY A 216 1.05 -13.17 -2.34
N TYR A 217 1.48 -12.29 -1.44
CA TYR A 217 1.81 -12.65 -0.06
C TYR A 217 0.57 -13.04 0.75
N SER A 218 -0.49 -12.23 0.74
CA SER A 218 -1.73 -12.46 1.49
C SER A 218 -2.43 -13.74 1.07
N ILE A 219 -2.49 -14.02 -0.25
CA ILE A 219 -3.12 -15.23 -0.75
C ILE A 219 -2.40 -16.50 -0.27
N ASN A 220 -1.08 -16.45 -0.08
CA ASN A 220 -0.30 -17.59 0.40
C ASN A 220 -0.76 -18.05 1.81
N ASP A 221 -0.99 -17.13 2.73
CA ASP A 221 -1.49 -17.45 4.08
C ASP A 221 -2.90 -18.03 4.04
N THR A 222 -3.77 -17.50 3.17
CA THR A 222 -5.11 -18.04 2.94
C THR A 222 -5.07 -19.48 2.40
N ILE A 223 -4.14 -19.76 1.46
CA ILE A 223 -3.93 -21.10 0.90
C ILE A 223 -3.48 -22.08 1.99
N VAL A 224 -2.59 -21.68 2.89
CA VAL A 224 -2.12 -22.52 4.01
C VAL A 224 -3.28 -22.95 4.89
N ILE A 225 -4.20 -22.04 5.24
CA ILE A 225 -5.37 -22.37 6.06
C ILE A 225 -6.34 -23.28 5.27
N TYR A 226 -6.60 -22.97 3.99
CA TYR A 226 -7.51 -23.76 3.15
C TYR A 226 -6.99 -25.18 2.88
N ASP A 227 -5.68 -25.35 2.68
CA ASP A 227 -5.09 -26.68 2.58
C ASP A 227 -5.27 -27.46 3.89
N ARG A 228 -5.13 -26.80 5.04
CA ARG A 228 -5.35 -27.44 6.34
C ARG A 228 -6.81 -27.81 6.56
N ILE A 229 -7.76 -26.94 6.17
CA ILE A 229 -9.20 -27.27 6.22
C ILE A 229 -9.48 -28.49 5.35
N ARG A 230 -8.91 -28.55 4.13
CA ARG A 230 -9.07 -29.68 3.20
C ARG A 230 -8.53 -30.99 3.80
N GLU A 231 -7.36 -30.92 4.45
CA GLU A 231 -6.75 -32.09 5.08
C GLU A 231 -7.61 -32.61 6.23
N ILE A 232 -7.99 -31.74 7.18
CA ILE A 232 -8.78 -32.13 8.35
C ILE A 232 -10.17 -32.62 7.91
N SER A 233 -10.79 -32.02 6.89
CA SER A 233 -12.11 -32.45 6.39
C SER A 233 -12.14 -33.90 5.87
N LYS A 234 -11.00 -34.42 5.40
CA LYS A 234 -10.87 -35.81 4.97
C LYS A 234 -10.74 -36.78 6.17
N LEU A 235 -10.16 -36.32 7.26
CA LEU A 235 -9.89 -37.13 8.46
C LEU A 235 -11.10 -37.13 9.41
N SER A 236 -11.82 -36.04 9.53
CA SER A 236 -12.87 -35.81 10.51
C SER A 236 -14.23 -35.53 9.82
N ARG A 237 -14.90 -36.57 9.33
CA ARG A 237 -16.21 -36.44 8.65
C ARG A 237 -17.37 -36.01 9.56
N LYS A 238 -17.20 -36.07 10.89
CA LYS A 238 -18.22 -35.73 11.89
C LYS A 238 -18.14 -34.28 12.39
N ASP A 239 -17.04 -33.59 12.12
CA ASP A 239 -16.83 -32.20 12.59
C ASP A 239 -17.79 -31.25 11.81
N THR A 240 -18.28 -30.22 12.51
CA THR A 240 -19.00 -29.13 11.85
C THR A 240 -18.04 -28.28 11.01
N VAL A 241 -18.56 -27.51 10.06
CA VAL A 241 -17.73 -26.59 9.24
C VAL A 241 -17.02 -25.58 10.14
N GLU A 242 -17.69 -25.12 11.17
CA GLU A 242 -17.17 -24.20 12.18
C GLU A 242 -15.98 -24.80 12.94
N ASP A 243 -16.12 -26.05 13.39
CA ASP A 243 -15.05 -26.77 14.10
C ASP A 243 -13.83 -27.01 13.18
N LEU A 244 -14.09 -27.40 11.92
CA LEU A 244 -13.03 -27.61 10.93
C LEU A 244 -12.20 -26.34 10.75
N VAL A 245 -12.85 -25.19 10.61
CA VAL A 245 -12.15 -23.91 10.43
C VAL A 245 -11.39 -23.51 11.69
N ASN A 246 -11.98 -23.61 12.88
CA ASN A 246 -11.31 -23.30 14.13
C ASN A 246 -10.08 -24.19 14.35
N LYS A 247 -10.18 -25.50 14.12
CA LYS A 247 -9.05 -26.43 14.22
C LYS A 247 -7.96 -26.07 13.22
N SER A 248 -8.32 -25.79 11.98
CA SER A 248 -7.38 -25.49 10.91
C SER A 248 -6.59 -24.22 11.15
N ILE A 249 -7.28 -23.14 11.57
CA ILE A 249 -6.62 -21.87 11.90
C ILE A 249 -5.65 -22.09 13.08
N ASN A 250 -6.11 -22.69 14.19
CA ASN A 250 -5.24 -22.94 15.35
C ASN A 250 -3.99 -23.74 15.01
N GLN A 251 -4.09 -24.73 14.11
CA GLN A 251 -2.97 -25.57 13.70
C GLN A 251 -2.03 -24.88 12.71
N SER A 252 -2.53 -23.93 11.93
CA SER A 252 -1.74 -23.15 10.95
C SER A 252 -1.14 -21.88 11.56
N LEU A 253 -1.65 -21.43 12.71
CA LEU A 253 -1.37 -20.12 13.29
C LEU A 253 0.14 -19.89 13.52
N SER A 254 0.84 -20.86 14.11
CA SER A 254 2.26 -20.74 14.37
C SER A 254 3.07 -20.52 13.08
N ARG A 255 2.73 -21.25 12.02
CA ARG A 255 3.40 -21.11 10.72
C ARG A 255 3.13 -19.72 10.11
N ILE A 256 1.88 -19.29 10.10
CA ILE A 256 1.48 -17.98 9.52
C ILE A 256 2.15 -16.84 10.30
N ILE A 257 2.09 -16.85 11.63
CA ILE A 257 2.73 -15.81 12.44
C ILE A 257 4.25 -15.80 12.25
N SER A 258 4.90 -16.97 12.22
CA SER A 258 6.34 -17.04 12.00
C SER A 258 6.76 -16.49 10.64
N THR A 259 6.04 -16.83 9.56
CA THR A 259 6.32 -16.29 8.23
C THR A 259 6.07 -14.79 8.16
N SER A 260 5.00 -14.31 8.78
CA SER A 260 4.67 -12.87 8.81
C SER A 260 5.70 -12.07 9.61
N ILE A 261 6.13 -12.56 10.77
CA ILE A 261 7.16 -11.90 11.58
C ILE A 261 8.48 -11.83 10.81
N THR A 262 8.93 -12.93 10.20
CA THR A 262 10.20 -12.94 9.45
C THR A 262 10.16 -12.01 8.25
N THR A 263 9.04 -11.95 7.54
CA THR A 263 8.84 -11.01 6.43
C THR A 263 8.82 -9.57 6.93
N LEU A 264 8.07 -9.29 8.00
CA LEU A 264 8.03 -7.95 8.62
C LEU A 264 9.42 -7.50 9.08
N MET A 265 10.19 -8.37 9.74
CA MET A 265 11.56 -8.05 10.16
C MET A 265 12.42 -7.65 8.95
N SER A 266 12.35 -8.40 7.85
CA SER A 266 13.11 -8.10 6.63
C SER A 266 12.69 -6.75 6.02
N VAL A 267 11.38 -6.51 5.86
CA VAL A 267 10.87 -5.29 5.23
C VAL A 267 11.07 -4.06 6.12
N ILE A 268 10.88 -4.19 7.44
CA ILE A 268 11.16 -3.11 8.41
C ILE A 268 12.64 -2.76 8.40
N THR A 269 13.54 -3.74 8.28
CA THR A 269 14.98 -3.47 8.13
C THR A 269 15.26 -2.63 6.89
N VAL A 270 14.64 -2.98 5.74
CA VAL A 270 14.76 -2.19 4.51
C VAL A 270 14.19 -0.78 4.71
N TYR A 271 13.04 -0.65 5.36
CA TYR A 271 12.41 0.66 5.65
C TYR A 271 13.28 1.55 6.53
N ILE A 272 13.86 0.99 7.61
CA ILE A 272 14.76 1.70 8.53
C ILE A 272 16.02 2.12 7.79
N PHE A 273 16.66 1.20 7.06
CA PHE A 273 17.84 1.49 6.26
C PHE A 273 17.56 2.60 5.23
N ALA A 274 16.45 2.49 4.48
CA ALA A 274 16.04 3.49 3.51
C ALA A 274 15.77 4.85 4.15
N SER A 275 15.17 4.87 5.35
CA SER A 275 14.90 6.11 6.10
C SER A 275 16.18 6.77 6.60
N ILE A 276 17.15 6.00 7.09
CA ILE A 276 18.46 6.52 7.55
C ILE A 276 19.31 6.97 6.37
N SER A 277 19.29 6.21 5.28
CA SER A 277 20.07 6.50 4.07
C SER A 277 19.39 7.50 3.14
N GLY A 278 18.15 7.95 3.43
CA GLY A 278 17.34 8.87 2.61
C GLY A 278 16.97 8.35 1.23
N ILE A 279 16.95 7.02 1.04
CA ILE A 279 16.58 6.41 -0.24
C ILE A 279 15.04 6.36 -0.32
N THR A 280 14.45 7.44 -0.84
CA THR A 280 12.99 7.65 -0.87
C THR A 280 12.25 6.52 -1.58
N SER A 281 12.74 6.05 -2.73
CA SER A 281 12.10 4.97 -3.50
C SER A 281 11.98 3.65 -2.71
N LEU A 282 13.03 3.28 -1.95
CA LEU A 282 12.98 2.10 -1.08
C LEU A 282 12.04 2.30 0.11
N LYS A 283 11.98 3.50 0.68
CA LYS A 283 11.05 3.84 1.77
C LYS A 283 9.61 3.77 1.27
N GLU A 284 9.30 4.35 0.12
CA GLU A 284 7.99 4.35 -0.51
C GLU A 284 7.54 2.94 -0.93
N PHE A 285 8.48 2.05 -1.26
CA PHE A 285 8.18 0.65 -1.56
C PHE A 285 7.97 -0.20 -0.30
N SER A 286 8.83 -0.04 0.70
CA SER A 286 8.80 -0.90 1.89
C SER A 286 7.64 -0.55 2.84
N PHE A 287 7.27 0.71 2.99
CA PHE A 287 6.18 1.12 3.87
C PHE A 287 4.84 0.45 3.55
N PRO A 288 4.31 0.50 2.31
CA PRO A 288 3.05 -0.18 1.99
C PRO A 288 3.15 -1.70 2.14
N ILE A 289 4.32 -2.31 1.95
CA ILE A 289 4.50 -3.74 2.19
C ILE A 289 4.37 -4.06 3.69
N VAL A 290 4.92 -3.25 4.59
CA VAL A 290 4.73 -3.44 6.05
C VAL A 290 3.23 -3.42 6.40
N VAL A 291 2.51 -2.42 5.92
CA VAL A 291 1.06 -2.30 6.14
C VAL A 291 0.32 -3.50 5.55
N GLY A 292 0.65 -3.87 4.32
CA GLY A 292 0.01 -4.96 3.59
C GLY A 292 0.25 -6.34 4.21
N VAL A 293 1.46 -6.63 4.71
CA VAL A 293 1.76 -7.90 5.41
C VAL A 293 0.92 -8.02 6.69
N ILE A 294 0.78 -6.94 7.46
CA ILE A 294 -0.06 -6.93 8.67
C ILE A 294 -1.53 -7.16 8.29
N ALA A 295 -2.04 -6.41 7.30
CA ALA A 295 -3.42 -6.54 6.83
C ALA A 295 -3.72 -7.93 6.26
N GLY A 296 -2.82 -8.50 5.42
CA GLY A 296 -2.99 -9.79 4.78
C GLY A 296 -2.93 -10.97 5.75
N THR A 297 -2.03 -10.91 6.74
CA THR A 297 -2.00 -11.90 7.82
C THR A 297 -3.29 -11.85 8.62
N TYR A 298 -3.77 -10.65 8.94
CA TYR A 298 -5.04 -10.47 9.64
C TYR A 298 -6.21 -11.01 8.83
N SER A 299 -6.33 -10.62 7.58
CA SER A 299 -7.47 -10.98 6.73
C SER A 299 -7.55 -12.49 6.46
N SER A 300 -6.43 -13.17 6.28
CA SER A 300 -6.38 -14.62 6.07
C SER A 300 -6.92 -15.40 7.28
N ILE A 301 -6.54 -14.96 8.49
CA ILE A 301 -6.95 -15.63 9.75
C ILE A 301 -8.39 -15.27 10.12
N PHE A 302 -8.74 -13.99 10.10
CA PHE A 302 -9.96 -13.47 10.73
C PHE A 302 -11.09 -13.17 9.74
N ILE A 303 -10.82 -13.07 8.43
CA ILE A 303 -11.81 -12.71 7.42
C ILE A 303 -12.05 -13.87 6.44
N ALA A 304 -11.06 -14.27 5.63
CA ALA A 304 -11.22 -15.24 4.57
C ALA A 304 -11.82 -16.56 5.06
N SER A 305 -11.16 -17.17 6.04
CA SER A 305 -11.53 -18.50 6.53
C SER A 305 -12.84 -18.52 7.32
N PRO A 306 -13.13 -17.58 8.25
CA PRO A 306 -14.41 -17.51 8.92
C PRO A 306 -15.59 -17.15 8.00
N LEU A 307 -15.38 -16.30 6.98
CA LEU A 307 -16.40 -16.00 5.98
C LEU A 307 -16.74 -17.23 5.13
N TRP A 308 -15.72 -17.96 4.67
CA TRP A 308 -15.93 -19.23 3.97
C TRP A 308 -16.76 -20.21 4.80
N ALA A 309 -16.43 -20.38 6.10
CA ALA A 309 -17.18 -21.25 7.01
C ALA A 309 -18.63 -20.81 7.15
N GLY A 310 -18.89 -19.53 7.38
CA GLY A 310 -20.24 -19.00 7.54
C GLY A 310 -21.10 -19.19 6.31
N TRP A 311 -20.53 -18.98 5.13
CA TRP A 311 -21.23 -19.15 3.87
C TRP A 311 -21.50 -20.64 3.57
N LYS A 312 -20.51 -21.50 3.79
CA LYS A 312 -20.63 -22.96 3.61
C LYS A 312 -21.67 -23.57 4.54
N SER A 313 -21.66 -23.20 5.81
CA SER A 313 -22.64 -23.63 6.81
C SER A 313 -24.07 -23.20 6.43
N SER A 314 -24.24 -21.97 5.94
CA SER A 314 -25.54 -21.47 5.46
C SER A 314 -26.08 -22.25 4.25
N GLN A 315 -25.20 -22.64 3.32
CA GLN A 315 -25.61 -23.49 2.17
C GLN A 315 -26.04 -24.86 2.63
N GLN A 316 -25.35 -25.49 3.58
CA GLN A 316 -25.72 -26.79 4.12
C GLN A 316 -27.09 -26.75 4.80
N LYS A 317 -27.37 -25.73 5.63
CA LYS A 317 -28.68 -25.57 6.29
C LYS A 317 -29.83 -25.41 5.30
N LYS A 318 -29.64 -24.63 4.21
CA LYS A 318 -30.63 -24.48 3.15
C LYS A 318 -30.94 -25.82 2.44
N HIS A 319 -29.91 -26.60 2.14
CA HIS A 319 -30.12 -27.92 1.50
C HIS A 319 -30.87 -28.93 2.39
N ILE A 320 -30.63 -28.90 3.70
CA ILE A 320 -31.36 -29.77 4.65
C ILE A 320 -32.84 -29.35 4.74
N SER A 321 -33.09 -28.01 4.84
CA SER A 321 -34.48 -27.47 4.89
C SER A 321 -35.30 -27.71 3.61
N GLN A 322 -34.66 -27.87 2.46
CA GLN A 322 -35.34 -28.17 1.19
C GLN A 322 -35.65 -29.67 1.00
N LYS A 323 -35.02 -30.53 1.79
CA LYS A 323 -35.22 -31.98 1.73
C LYS A 323 -36.14 -32.52 2.83
N ALA A 324 -36.44 -31.71 3.83
CA ALA A 324 -37.41 -31.96 4.89
C ALA A 324 -38.79 -31.39 4.52
#